data_b5228e5d80296cf409a6e754150c4c33
#
_entry.id   b5228e5d80296cf409a6e754150c4c33
#
_cell.length_a   1.000
_cell.length_b   1.000
_cell.length_c   1.000
_cell.angle_alpha   90.00
_cell.angle_beta   90.00
_cell.angle_gamma   90.00
#
_symmetry.space_group_name_H-M   'P 1'
#
loop_
_entity.id
_entity.type
_entity.pdbx_description
1 polymer ?
#
loop_
_entity_poly.entity_id
_entity_poly.type
_entity_poly.pdbx_seq_one_letter_code
_entity_poly.pdbx_strand_id
1 'polypeptide(L)'
;AERAQALTSLSGIITKEEKEAIAQEIGGFRFTTAFGKDLSKLLRKGIGIHHAGMLPKYRRLVERLAQKGLLKVICGTDTLGVGINVPIRTVLMTGLAKFDGQRQRILKSREFHQIAGRAGRAGYDTEGTVVVEAPEHEIENAKERRRIGDDPKRLKKLKKKSAREGEVSWSEKTFARLTEAEPEQLTSQFRVSNSMLLNVLARHGNGYEHMRHLLRDNHDNRSKQNKDILTALDLFRGLVDSGVVQKSTKGLDIYGRPYHLVRELPRDFALNQPLGPFALAALSLLDPEADTYNLDVISVFESILDDPRQVLIAQQKQRRGEEIAALKADGVDYTDRMNIVEDITWPKPLEELLEQAYDTFAETNAWVKEFELRPKSVVRDMLENAMTFSDL
;
A
#
# COMPACT_ATOMS: atom_id res chain seq x y z
N ALA A 1 15.32 8.31 6.60
CA ALA A 1 16.58 8.75 5.97
C ALA A 1 17.27 9.84 6.80
N GLU A 2 16.61 10.95 7.11
CA GLU A 2 17.18 12.09 7.86
C GLU A 2 17.82 11.71 9.20
N ARG A 3 17.11 10.92 10.04
CA ARG A 3 17.66 10.45 11.32
C ARG A 3 18.91 9.59 11.14
N ALA A 4 18.95 8.71 10.13
CA ALA A 4 20.13 7.91 9.82
C ALA A 4 21.30 8.80 9.37
N GLN A 5 21.03 9.86 8.62
CA GLN A 5 22.02 10.80 8.15
C GLN A 5 22.57 11.66 9.31
N ALA A 6 21.71 12.10 10.24
CA ALA A 6 22.14 12.81 11.45
C ALA A 6 23.10 11.97 12.30
N LEU A 7 22.90 10.65 12.39
CA LEU A 7 23.78 9.75 13.14
C LEU A 7 25.18 9.60 12.52
N THR A 8 25.38 10.00 11.27
CA THR A 8 26.70 9.93 10.63
C THR A 8 27.74 10.86 11.22
N SER A 9 27.31 11.89 11.95
CA SER A 9 28.18 12.82 12.69
C SER A 9 28.80 12.18 13.94
N LEU A 10 28.20 11.08 14.43
CA LEU A 10 28.73 10.38 15.60
C LEU A 10 29.97 9.56 15.19
N SER A 11 31.07 9.77 15.92
CA SER A 11 32.29 8.98 15.80
C SER A 11 32.28 7.79 16.76
N GLY A 12 32.94 6.70 16.39
CA GLY A 12 33.15 5.56 17.30
C GLY A 12 31.95 4.61 17.47
N ILE A 13 30.96 4.64 16.59
CA ILE A 13 29.80 3.71 16.64
C ILE A 13 30.27 2.25 16.44
N ILE A 14 31.24 2.01 15.58
CA ILE A 14 31.80 0.69 15.28
C ILE A 14 33.31 0.70 15.40
N THR A 15 33.88 -0.47 15.71
CA THR A 15 35.33 -0.68 15.79
C THR A 15 35.97 -0.77 14.39
N LYS A 16 37.30 -0.82 14.36
CA LYS A 16 38.05 -0.95 13.11
C LYS A 16 37.80 -2.33 12.47
N GLU A 17 37.78 -3.37 13.29
CA GLU A 17 37.53 -4.74 12.89
C GLU A 17 36.11 -4.90 12.30
N GLU A 18 35.12 -4.26 12.91
CA GLU A 18 33.73 -4.24 12.41
C GLU A 18 33.62 -3.52 11.06
N LYS A 19 34.39 -2.42 10.87
CA LYS A 19 34.44 -1.74 9.54
C LYS A 19 35.03 -2.64 8.47
N GLU A 20 36.08 -3.39 8.78
CA GLU A 20 36.70 -4.33 7.86
C GLU A 20 35.74 -5.49 7.52
N ALA A 21 35.05 -6.04 8.51
CA ALA A 21 34.06 -7.08 8.32
C ALA A 21 32.89 -6.60 7.43
N ILE A 22 32.37 -5.38 7.69
CA ILE A 22 31.34 -4.79 6.82
C ILE A 22 31.87 -4.59 5.40
N ALA A 23 33.10 -4.11 5.23
CA ALA A 23 33.71 -3.89 3.92
C ALA A 23 33.84 -5.20 3.12
N GLN A 24 34.19 -6.30 3.78
CA GLN A 24 34.23 -7.64 3.17
C GLN A 24 32.84 -8.11 2.73
N GLU A 25 31.84 -7.97 3.60
CA GLU A 25 30.45 -8.40 3.33
C GLU A 25 29.80 -7.65 2.15
N ILE A 26 30.14 -6.38 1.96
CA ILE A 26 29.59 -5.54 0.90
C ILE A 26 30.51 -5.43 -0.32
N GLY A 27 31.71 -6.01 -0.28
CA GLY A 27 32.75 -5.85 -1.31
C GLY A 27 32.31 -6.29 -2.70
N GLY A 28 31.52 -7.37 -2.81
CA GLY A 28 30.93 -7.84 -4.08
C GLY A 28 29.57 -7.27 -4.42
N PHE A 29 29.01 -6.38 -3.60
CA PHE A 29 27.65 -5.90 -3.78
C PHE A 29 27.59 -4.62 -4.63
N ARG A 30 26.80 -4.64 -5.70
CA ARG A 30 26.66 -3.49 -6.61
C ARG A 30 25.53 -2.56 -6.15
N PHE A 31 25.89 -1.34 -5.73
CA PHE A 31 24.98 -0.26 -5.38
C PHE A 31 24.69 0.61 -6.62
N THR A 32 23.65 0.30 -7.36
CA THR A 32 23.36 0.89 -8.68
C THR A 32 22.57 2.18 -8.64
N THR A 33 21.82 2.44 -7.56
CA THR A 33 20.97 3.63 -7.41
C THR A 33 21.63 4.70 -6.55
N ALA A 34 21.17 5.97 -6.67
CA ALA A 34 21.61 7.06 -5.79
C ALA A 34 21.38 6.70 -4.30
N PHE A 35 20.20 6.21 -3.96
CA PHE A 35 19.90 5.70 -2.62
C PHE A 35 20.85 4.56 -2.20
N GLY A 36 21.16 3.64 -3.12
CA GLY A 36 22.10 2.56 -2.84
C GLY A 36 23.49 3.08 -2.47
N LYS A 37 23.99 4.10 -3.16
CA LYS A 37 25.30 4.72 -2.84
C LYS A 37 25.29 5.35 -1.45
N ASP A 38 24.21 6.03 -1.07
CA ASP A 38 24.09 6.61 0.28
C ASP A 38 23.91 5.54 1.36
N LEU A 39 23.14 4.50 1.08
CA LEU A 39 23.05 3.33 1.95
C LEU A 39 24.43 2.68 2.18
N SER A 40 25.26 2.53 1.15
CA SER A 40 26.62 2.00 1.27
C SER A 40 27.48 2.81 2.26
N LYS A 41 27.38 4.16 2.21
CA LYS A 41 28.10 5.04 3.14
C LYS A 41 27.65 4.85 4.59
N LEU A 42 26.32 4.67 4.81
CA LEU A 42 25.74 4.43 6.13
C LEU A 42 26.15 3.07 6.68
N LEU A 43 26.05 2.02 5.86
CA LEU A 43 26.42 0.65 6.25
C LEU A 43 27.88 0.59 6.71
N ARG A 44 28.80 1.26 6.01
CA ARG A 44 30.23 1.35 6.40
C ARG A 44 30.46 2.03 7.75
N LYS A 45 29.44 2.74 8.27
CA LYS A 45 29.43 3.35 9.62
C LYS A 45 28.65 2.52 10.64
N GLY A 46 28.18 1.32 10.28
CA GLY A 46 27.39 0.46 11.15
C GLY A 46 25.92 0.92 11.29
N ILE A 47 25.43 1.75 10.38
CA ILE A 47 24.09 2.30 10.37
C ILE A 47 23.30 1.68 9.21
N GLY A 48 22.18 1.02 9.50
CA GLY A 48 21.25 0.48 8.52
C GLY A 48 20.01 1.36 8.34
N ILE A 49 19.40 1.26 7.17
CA ILE A 49 18.05 1.78 6.90
C ILE A 49 17.18 0.62 6.46
N HIS A 50 15.93 0.57 6.95
CA HIS A 50 14.97 -0.46 6.58
C HIS A 50 13.55 0.10 6.46
N HIS A 51 12.96 0.04 5.27
CA HIS A 51 11.56 0.41 5.02
C HIS A 51 11.00 -0.31 3.80
N ALA A 52 9.68 -0.33 3.65
CA ALA A 52 8.97 -1.06 2.59
C ALA A 52 9.37 -0.63 1.16
N GLY A 53 9.67 0.67 0.95
CA GLY A 53 10.07 1.21 -0.34
C GLY A 53 11.51 0.91 -0.78
N MET A 54 12.26 0.10 -0.01
CA MET A 54 13.60 -0.33 -0.43
C MET A 54 13.53 -1.48 -1.44
N LEU A 55 14.45 -1.47 -2.41
CA LEU A 55 14.64 -2.63 -3.28
C LEU A 55 14.94 -3.89 -2.44
N PRO A 56 14.35 -5.04 -2.78
CA PRO A 56 14.52 -6.28 -2.01
C PRO A 56 15.99 -6.67 -1.79
N LYS A 57 16.86 -6.42 -2.76
CA LYS A 57 18.31 -6.70 -2.64
C LYS A 57 18.99 -5.88 -1.53
N TYR A 58 18.62 -4.60 -1.35
CA TYR A 58 19.16 -3.74 -0.30
C TYR A 58 18.62 -4.12 1.07
N ARG A 59 17.33 -4.45 1.14
CA ARG A 59 16.68 -4.90 2.35
C ARG A 59 17.34 -6.17 2.91
N ARG A 60 17.50 -7.19 2.06
CA ARG A 60 18.22 -8.45 2.41
C ARG A 60 19.65 -8.21 2.87
N LEU A 61 20.35 -7.25 2.26
CA LEU A 61 21.71 -6.89 2.68
C LEU A 61 21.71 -6.32 4.09
N VAL A 62 20.82 -5.37 4.40
CA VAL A 62 20.69 -4.77 5.74
C VAL A 62 20.35 -5.83 6.77
N GLU A 63 19.38 -6.70 6.48
CA GLU A 63 18.97 -7.82 7.34
C GLU A 63 20.14 -8.76 7.65
N ARG A 64 20.89 -9.17 6.63
CA ARG A 64 22.07 -10.04 6.79
C ARG A 64 23.15 -9.41 7.66
N LEU A 65 23.49 -8.13 7.42
CA LEU A 65 24.48 -7.42 8.23
C LEU A 65 24.00 -7.23 9.69
N ALA A 66 22.71 -6.99 9.89
CA ALA A 66 22.11 -6.86 11.21
C ALA A 66 22.13 -8.20 11.97
N GLN A 67 21.78 -9.32 11.31
CA GLN A 67 21.86 -10.67 11.90
C GLN A 67 23.27 -11.05 12.31
N LYS A 68 24.29 -10.58 11.59
CA LYS A 68 25.71 -10.75 11.94
C LYS A 68 26.19 -9.80 13.05
N GLY A 69 25.31 -8.93 13.59
CA GLY A 69 25.66 -7.97 14.63
C GLY A 69 26.56 -6.81 14.17
N LEU A 70 26.75 -6.66 12.85
CA LEU A 70 27.61 -5.63 12.26
C LEU A 70 26.97 -4.24 12.22
N LEU A 71 25.63 -4.16 12.29
CA LEU A 71 24.91 -2.89 12.38
C LEU A 71 24.58 -2.58 13.84
N LYS A 72 25.02 -1.43 14.32
CA LYS A 72 24.75 -0.98 15.69
C LYS A 72 23.46 -0.19 15.79
N VAL A 73 23.06 0.45 14.71
CA VAL A 73 21.81 1.21 14.63
C VAL A 73 21.11 0.87 13.33
N ILE A 74 19.78 0.66 13.42
CA ILE A 74 18.92 0.47 12.26
C ILE A 74 17.78 1.47 12.35
N CYS A 75 17.72 2.38 11.40
CA CYS A 75 16.62 3.32 11.27
C CYS A 75 15.56 2.72 10.35
N GLY A 76 14.35 2.54 10.85
CA GLY A 76 13.27 1.92 10.08
C GLY A 76 11.92 2.57 10.32
N THR A 77 10.95 2.13 9.55
CA THR A 77 9.54 2.38 9.78
C THR A 77 8.95 1.22 10.59
N ASP A 78 7.65 1.24 10.85
CA ASP A 78 6.91 0.17 11.53
C ASP A 78 7.10 -1.21 10.87
N THR A 79 7.48 -1.24 9.57
CA THR A 79 7.83 -2.49 8.87
C THR A 79 9.03 -3.23 9.48
N LEU A 80 9.89 -2.53 10.22
CA LEU A 80 10.98 -3.15 11.00
C LEU A 80 10.40 -4.02 12.14
N GLY A 81 9.20 -3.67 12.64
CA GLY A 81 8.48 -4.46 13.62
C GLY A 81 7.88 -5.76 13.08
N VAL A 82 7.83 -5.97 11.75
CA VAL A 82 7.14 -7.08 11.10
C VAL A 82 8.09 -7.88 10.22
N GLY A 83 8.17 -9.18 10.43
CA GLY A 83 8.78 -10.11 9.49
C GLY A 83 10.31 -10.17 9.45
N ILE A 84 11.04 -9.45 10.32
CA ILE A 84 12.50 -9.51 10.38
C ILE A 84 12.93 -10.09 11.73
N ASN A 85 13.78 -11.12 11.66
CA ASN A 85 14.45 -11.64 12.85
C ASN A 85 15.82 -10.97 12.98
N VAL A 86 15.86 -9.79 13.58
CA VAL A 86 17.09 -9.03 13.85
C VAL A 86 17.25 -8.89 15.37
N PRO A 87 18.43 -9.21 15.91
CA PRO A 87 18.68 -9.08 17.34
C PRO A 87 18.79 -7.60 17.75
N ILE A 88 17.76 -7.07 18.40
CA ILE A 88 17.68 -5.68 18.84
C ILE A 88 17.63 -5.64 20.37
N ARG A 89 18.57 -4.96 21.03
CA ARG A 89 18.54 -4.75 22.47
C ARG A 89 17.63 -3.61 22.89
N THR A 90 17.70 -2.50 22.14
CA THR A 90 16.98 -1.26 22.49
C THR A 90 16.18 -0.78 21.29
N VAL A 91 14.92 -0.47 21.48
CA VAL A 91 14.02 0.15 20.50
C VAL A 91 13.81 1.61 20.90
N LEU A 92 14.16 2.54 20.02
CA LEU A 92 13.83 3.95 20.13
C LEU A 92 12.68 4.29 19.18
N MET A 93 11.53 4.66 19.72
CA MET A 93 10.41 5.18 18.96
C MET A 93 10.49 6.71 18.90
N THR A 94 10.58 7.28 17.72
CA THR A 94 10.63 8.73 17.50
C THR A 94 9.25 9.39 17.62
N GLY A 95 8.21 8.61 17.84
CA GLY A 95 6.85 9.09 18.07
C GLY A 95 5.86 7.95 18.26
N LEU A 96 4.71 8.27 18.84
CA LEU A 96 3.59 7.33 19.06
C LEU A 96 2.45 7.54 18.04
N ALA A 97 2.73 8.25 16.95
CA ALA A 97 1.77 8.46 15.87
C ALA A 97 2.31 7.90 14.55
N LYS A 98 1.40 7.47 13.68
CA LYS A 98 1.72 7.03 12.32
C LYS A 98 0.68 7.54 11.33
N PHE A 99 1.08 7.64 10.06
CA PHE A 99 0.17 7.89 8.95
C PHE A 99 -0.46 6.56 8.49
N ASP A 100 -1.79 6.52 8.40
CA ASP A 100 -2.54 5.30 8.05
C ASP A 100 -2.95 5.21 6.57
N GLY A 101 -2.46 6.14 5.75
CA GLY A 101 -2.82 6.30 4.33
C GLY A 101 -3.78 7.48 4.08
N GLN A 102 -4.49 7.94 5.12
CA GLN A 102 -5.44 9.06 5.04
C GLN A 102 -5.07 10.19 6.01
N ARG A 103 -4.73 9.85 7.25
CA ARG A 103 -4.42 10.82 8.32
C ARG A 103 -3.36 10.29 9.28
N GLN A 104 -2.74 11.19 10.02
CA GLN A 104 -1.94 10.82 11.17
C GLN A 104 -2.84 10.41 12.35
N ARG A 105 -2.50 9.32 13.02
CA ARG A 105 -3.19 8.83 14.22
C ARG A 105 -2.23 8.22 15.22
N ILE A 106 -2.64 8.17 16.48
CA ILE A 106 -1.92 7.43 17.53
C ILE A 106 -1.86 5.94 17.16
N LEU A 107 -0.74 5.30 17.48
CA LEU A 107 -0.57 3.86 17.38
C LEU A 107 -1.67 3.13 18.16
N LYS A 108 -2.13 2.00 17.64
CA LYS A 108 -2.90 1.03 18.39
C LYS A 108 -1.99 0.30 19.37
N SER A 109 -2.54 -0.26 20.44
CA SER A 109 -1.76 -1.00 21.43
C SER A 109 -1.03 -2.19 20.80
N ARG A 110 -1.70 -2.91 19.90
CA ARG A 110 -1.07 -3.97 19.11
C ARG A 110 0.13 -3.49 18.30
N GLU A 111 0.02 -2.34 17.62
CA GLU A 111 1.10 -1.78 16.82
C GLU A 111 2.28 -1.37 17.70
N PHE A 112 1.98 -0.76 18.85
CA PHE A 112 2.99 -0.40 19.84
C PHE A 112 3.73 -1.65 20.35
N HIS A 113 3.01 -2.67 20.83
CA HIS A 113 3.62 -3.90 21.33
C HIS A 113 4.37 -4.68 20.26
N GLN A 114 3.93 -4.62 19.02
CA GLN A 114 4.63 -5.28 17.90
C GLN A 114 6.01 -4.66 17.65
N ILE A 115 6.14 -3.34 17.81
CA ILE A 115 7.42 -2.63 17.70
C ILE A 115 8.23 -2.79 18.98
N ALA A 116 7.61 -2.55 20.14
CA ALA A 116 8.25 -2.65 21.45
C ALA A 116 8.77 -4.06 21.75
N GLY A 117 8.02 -5.10 21.38
CA GLY A 117 8.39 -6.49 21.55
C GLY A 117 9.60 -6.94 20.71
N ARG A 118 10.20 -6.06 19.94
CA ARG A 118 11.50 -6.31 19.30
C ARG A 118 12.68 -6.01 20.22
N ALA A 119 12.46 -5.31 21.33
CA ALA A 119 13.49 -5.04 22.32
C ALA A 119 13.81 -6.30 23.13
N GLY A 120 15.09 -6.59 23.29
CA GLY A 120 15.59 -7.77 23.97
C GLY A 120 15.87 -8.94 23.01
N ARG A 121 17.08 -9.47 23.12
CA ARG A 121 17.54 -10.60 22.26
C ARG A 121 17.34 -11.91 22.99
N ALA A 122 16.47 -12.76 22.47
CA ALA A 122 16.23 -14.07 23.04
C ALA A 122 17.55 -14.87 23.19
N GLY A 123 17.80 -15.38 24.41
CA GLY A 123 19.02 -16.14 24.72
C GLY A 123 20.27 -15.30 25.01
N TYR A 124 20.23 -13.97 24.86
CA TYR A 124 21.37 -13.08 25.12
C TYR A 124 21.07 -11.99 26.14
N ASP A 125 19.87 -11.40 26.11
CA ASP A 125 19.48 -10.32 26.99
C ASP A 125 18.44 -10.81 27.99
N THR A 126 18.58 -10.41 29.26
CA THR A 126 17.56 -10.64 30.31
C THR A 126 16.48 -9.57 30.27
N GLU A 127 16.82 -8.39 29.72
CA GLU A 127 15.94 -7.24 29.63
C GLU A 127 16.07 -6.56 28.26
N GLY A 128 14.96 -6.09 27.69
CA GLY A 128 14.91 -5.23 26.54
C GLY A 128 14.50 -3.81 26.94
N THR A 129 15.07 -2.81 26.29
CA THR A 129 14.77 -1.41 26.59
C THR A 129 13.96 -0.76 25.47
N VAL A 130 12.84 -0.11 25.82
CA VAL A 130 12.04 0.69 24.90
C VAL A 130 12.06 2.14 25.35
N VAL A 131 12.49 3.03 24.45
CA VAL A 131 12.55 4.48 24.68
C VAL A 131 11.61 5.16 23.71
N VAL A 132 10.82 6.12 24.18
CA VAL A 132 9.92 6.93 23.34
C VAL A 132 10.33 8.39 23.42
N GLU A 133 10.57 9.01 22.28
CA GLU A 133 10.85 10.45 22.18
C GLU A 133 9.54 11.22 22.43
N ALA A 134 9.55 12.18 23.35
CA ALA A 134 8.40 13.03 23.61
C ALA A 134 8.23 14.08 22.48
N PRO A 135 6.98 14.54 22.19
CA PRO A 135 6.77 15.62 21.24
C PRO A 135 7.43 16.92 21.67
N GLU A 136 7.84 17.76 20.71
CA GLU A 136 8.55 19.01 20.98
C GLU A 136 7.82 19.93 21.97
N HIS A 137 6.50 20.10 21.80
CA HIS A 137 5.69 20.91 22.71
C HIS A 137 5.64 20.35 24.15
N GLU A 138 5.67 19.02 24.33
CA GLU A 138 5.74 18.43 25.68
C GLU A 138 7.11 18.63 26.31
N ILE A 139 8.20 18.55 25.51
CA ILE A 139 9.56 18.84 25.97
C ILE A 139 9.67 20.30 26.42
N GLU A 140 9.11 21.23 25.63
CA GLU A 140 9.12 22.66 25.96
C GLU A 140 8.27 22.94 27.21
N ASN A 141 7.09 22.36 27.31
CA ASN A 141 6.24 22.46 28.52
C ASN A 141 6.94 21.92 29.76
N ALA A 142 7.65 20.80 29.64
CA ALA A 142 8.42 20.23 30.74
C ALA A 142 9.60 21.12 31.15
N LYS A 143 10.32 21.72 30.19
CA LYS A 143 11.40 22.68 30.46
C LYS A 143 10.88 23.92 31.20
N GLU A 144 9.76 24.48 30.75
CA GLU A 144 9.15 25.65 31.36
C GLU A 144 8.63 25.34 32.79
N ARG A 145 8.03 24.17 33.00
CA ARG A 145 7.61 23.69 34.31
C ARG A 145 8.80 23.57 35.27
N ARG A 146 9.92 22.98 34.81
CA ARG A 146 11.16 22.89 35.61
C ARG A 146 11.71 24.27 35.95
N ARG A 147 11.62 25.25 35.03
CA ARG A 147 12.07 26.64 35.26
C ARG A 147 11.25 27.39 36.29
N ILE A 148 9.93 27.11 36.33
CA ILE A 148 9.00 27.71 37.32
C ILE A 148 9.20 27.11 38.72
N GLY A 149 9.62 25.85 38.82
CA GLY A 149 9.73 25.11 40.07
C GLY A 149 8.35 24.84 40.69
N ASP A 150 8.32 24.71 42.02
CA ASP A 150 7.13 24.35 42.79
C ASP A 150 6.24 25.54 43.19
N ASP A 151 6.39 26.72 42.59
CA ASP A 151 5.54 27.88 42.86
C ASP A 151 4.08 27.66 42.34
N PRO A 152 3.08 27.46 43.23
CA PRO A 152 1.72 27.14 42.81
C PRO A 152 1.03 28.25 42.03
N LYS A 153 1.41 29.53 42.30
CA LYS A 153 0.82 30.69 41.61
C LYS A 153 1.33 30.83 40.19
N ARG A 154 2.59 30.55 39.96
CA ARG A 154 3.22 30.59 38.65
C ARG A 154 2.80 29.35 37.82
N LEU A 155 2.69 28.17 38.43
CA LEU A 155 2.21 26.94 37.77
C LEU A 155 0.78 27.09 37.24
N LYS A 156 -0.12 27.77 38.00
CA LYS A 156 -1.50 28.04 37.54
C LYS A 156 -1.56 29.01 36.36
N LYS A 157 -0.58 29.88 36.19
CA LYS A 157 -0.49 30.83 35.06
C LYS A 157 0.26 30.29 33.85
N LEU A 158 0.82 29.10 33.94
CA LEU A 158 1.55 28.48 32.85
C LEU A 158 0.63 28.15 31.67
N LYS A 159 0.78 28.88 30.55
CA LYS A 159 0.13 28.54 29.29
C LYS A 159 0.90 27.41 28.64
N LYS A 160 0.31 26.20 28.62
CA LYS A 160 0.89 25.05 27.92
C LYS A 160 0.88 25.27 26.41
N LYS A 161 2.00 25.00 25.76
CA LYS A 161 2.08 24.92 24.31
C LYS A 161 1.29 23.69 23.82
N SER A 162 0.49 23.86 22.79
CA SER A 162 -0.21 22.76 22.10
C SER A 162 0.62 22.21 20.96
N ALA A 163 0.26 21.03 20.46
CA ALA A 163 0.80 20.51 19.20
C ALA A 163 0.53 21.49 18.06
N ARG A 164 1.38 21.46 17.03
CA ARG A 164 1.17 22.22 15.80
C ARG A 164 -0.10 21.75 15.11
N GLU A 165 -0.72 22.62 14.34
CA GLU A 165 -1.90 22.27 13.57
C GLU A 165 -1.59 21.10 12.61
N GLY A 166 -2.45 20.06 12.63
CA GLY A 166 -2.22 18.84 11.84
C GLY A 166 -1.32 17.78 12.48
N GLU A 167 -0.64 18.08 13.59
CA GLU A 167 0.17 17.11 14.33
C GLU A 167 -0.67 16.37 15.39
N VAL A 168 -0.51 15.04 15.44
CA VAL A 168 -1.11 14.21 16.50
C VAL A 168 -0.22 14.26 17.73
N SER A 169 -0.79 14.79 18.82
CA SER A 169 -0.08 14.90 20.09
C SER A 169 -0.16 13.61 20.91
N TRP A 170 0.89 13.34 21.67
CA TRP A 170 0.92 12.29 22.69
C TRP A 170 1.66 12.76 23.95
N SER A 171 1.38 12.12 25.04
CA SER A 171 1.94 12.45 26.34
C SER A 171 2.35 11.17 27.07
N GLU A 172 2.93 11.32 28.27
CA GLU A 172 3.24 10.21 29.16
C GLU A 172 2.00 9.33 29.43
N LYS A 173 0.82 9.94 29.57
CA LYS A 173 -0.44 9.20 29.73
C LYS A 173 -0.78 8.34 28.51
N THR A 174 -0.48 8.85 27.30
CA THR A 174 -0.67 8.08 26.06
C THR A 174 0.27 6.88 26.04
N PHE A 175 1.53 7.08 26.44
CA PHE A 175 2.51 6.01 26.54
C PHE A 175 2.09 4.94 27.54
N ALA A 176 1.74 5.35 28.78
CA ALA A 176 1.26 4.43 29.81
C ALA A 176 0.05 3.60 29.34
N ARG A 177 -0.93 4.27 28.73
CA ARG A 177 -2.10 3.56 28.18
C ARG A 177 -1.70 2.53 27.11
N LEU A 178 -0.79 2.85 26.20
CA LEU A 178 -0.36 1.91 25.15
C LEU A 178 0.41 0.72 25.74
N THR A 179 1.14 0.93 26.82
CA THR A 179 1.92 -0.10 27.51
C THR A 179 1.01 -1.06 28.28
N GLU A 180 -0.03 -0.55 28.93
CA GLU A 180 -0.93 -1.31 29.83
C GLU A 180 -2.13 -1.94 29.10
N ALA A 181 -2.55 -1.35 27.99
CA ALA A 181 -3.73 -1.82 27.26
C ALA A 181 -3.45 -3.16 26.55
N GLU A 182 -4.41 -4.05 26.64
CA GLU A 182 -4.40 -5.28 25.84
C GLU A 182 -4.40 -4.95 24.34
N PRO A 183 -3.69 -5.74 23.51
CA PRO A 183 -3.73 -5.60 22.07
C PRO A 183 -5.15 -5.77 21.53
N GLU A 184 -5.57 -4.87 20.64
CA GLU A 184 -6.88 -4.94 19.99
C GLU A 184 -7.05 -6.28 19.28
N GLN A 185 -8.27 -6.80 19.30
CA GLN A 185 -8.61 -8.02 18.56
C GLN A 185 -8.36 -7.84 17.07
N LEU A 186 -7.87 -8.89 16.42
CA LEU A 186 -7.72 -8.90 14.97
C LEU A 186 -9.11 -8.88 14.34
N THR A 187 -9.33 -7.92 13.47
CA THR A 187 -10.49 -7.90 12.58
C THR A 187 -10.10 -8.49 11.23
N SER A 188 -10.90 -9.41 10.73
CA SER A 188 -10.69 -9.99 9.42
C SER A 188 -10.81 -8.90 8.35
N GLN A 189 -9.85 -8.88 7.42
CA GLN A 189 -9.91 -8.08 6.19
C GLN A 189 -10.32 -8.95 4.99
N PHE A 190 -10.87 -10.11 5.28
CA PHE A 190 -11.35 -11.04 4.27
C PHE A 190 -12.40 -10.34 3.38
N ARG A 191 -12.22 -10.47 2.08
CA ARG A 191 -13.14 -9.98 1.05
C ARG A 191 -13.32 -11.05 -0.01
N VAL A 192 -14.54 -11.24 -0.43
CA VAL A 192 -14.85 -12.09 -1.56
C VAL A 192 -14.43 -11.38 -2.85
N SER A 193 -13.76 -12.12 -3.74
CA SER A 193 -13.34 -11.61 -5.05
C SER A 193 -13.45 -12.71 -6.10
N ASN A 194 -13.51 -12.33 -7.36
CA ASN A 194 -13.48 -13.28 -8.49
C ASN A 194 -12.24 -14.18 -8.42
N SER A 195 -11.07 -13.63 -8.11
CA SER A 195 -9.82 -14.38 -7.96
C SER A 195 -9.94 -15.49 -6.91
N MET A 196 -10.54 -15.17 -5.76
CA MET A 196 -10.75 -16.15 -4.70
C MET A 196 -11.73 -17.26 -5.16
N LEU A 197 -12.85 -16.89 -5.78
CA LEU A 197 -13.82 -17.86 -6.32
C LEU A 197 -13.19 -18.79 -7.35
N LEU A 198 -12.44 -18.25 -8.30
CA LEU A 198 -11.75 -19.02 -9.32
C LEU A 198 -10.73 -19.98 -8.70
N ASN A 199 -9.94 -19.52 -7.74
CA ASN A 199 -8.98 -20.36 -7.02
C ASN A 199 -9.66 -21.49 -6.22
N VAL A 200 -10.83 -21.24 -5.64
CA VAL A 200 -11.58 -22.26 -4.90
C VAL A 200 -12.21 -23.27 -5.87
N LEU A 201 -12.78 -22.80 -6.99
CA LEU A 201 -13.39 -23.64 -8.00
C LEU A 201 -12.36 -24.49 -8.76
N ALA A 202 -11.11 -24.04 -8.86
CA ALA A 202 -10.01 -24.80 -9.46
C ALA A 202 -9.55 -26.00 -8.60
N ARG A 203 -9.86 -26.02 -7.30
CA ARG A 203 -9.47 -27.11 -6.39
C ARG A 203 -10.26 -28.38 -6.70
N HIS A 204 -9.68 -29.54 -6.35
CA HIS A 204 -10.37 -30.81 -6.42
C HIS A 204 -11.52 -30.85 -5.40
N GLY A 205 -12.60 -31.51 -5.73
CA GLY A 205 -13.76 -31.69 -4.88
C GLY A 205 -14.85 -30.63 -5.07
N ASN A 206 -15.77 -30.56 -4.13
CA ASN A 206 -16.93 -29.68 -4.22
C ASN A 206 -16.57 -28.24 -3.84
N GLY A 207 -16.45 -27.35 -4.83
CA GLY A 207 -16.16 -25.94 -4.64
C GLY A 207 -17.19 -25.22 -3.77
N TYR A 208 -18.46 -25.63 -3.77
CA TYR A 208 -19.48 -25.06 -2.89
C TYR A 208 -19.17 -25.31 -1.41
N GLU A 209 -18.79 -26.54 -1.05
CA GLU A 209 -18.42 -26.85 0.33
C GLU A 209 -17.16 -26.09 0.77
N HIS A 210 -16.17 -25.98 -0.10
CA HIS A 210 -14.99 -25.20 0.19
C HIS A 210 -15.31 -23.71 0.42
N MET A 211 -16.18 -23.13 -0.42
CA MET A 211 -16.64 -21.74 -0.23
C MET A 211 -17.44 -21.58 1.04
N ARG A 212 -18.34 -22.51 1.34
CA ARG A 212 -19.14 -22.49 2.56
C ARG A 212 -18.24 -22.43 3.83
N HIS A 213 -17.19 -23.25 3.87
CA HIS A 213 -16.21 -23.21 4.96
C HIS A 213 -15.52 -21.86 5.04
N LEU A 214 -15.01 -21.32 3.95
CA LEU A 214 -14.34 -20.02 3.94
C LEU A 214 -15.26 -18.87 4.42
N LEU A 215 -16.53 -18.91 4.02
CA LEU A 215 -17.49 -17.84 4.33
C LEU A 215 -18.13 -17.95 5.71
N ARG A 216 -18.22 -19.16 6.29
CA ARG A 216 -18.88 -19.39 7.58
C ARG A 216 -17.95 -19.68 8.75
N ASP A 217 -16.81 -20.30 8.48
CA ASP A 217 -15.88 -20.76 9.52
C ASP A 217 -14.72 -19.78 9.71
N ASN A 218 -14.99 -18.48 9.54
CA ASN A 218 -14.07 -17.38 9.78
C ASN A 218 -14.47 -16.57 11.02
N HIS A 219 -13.60 -15.63 11.45
CA HIS A 219 -13.81 -14.81 12.65
C HIS A 219 -14.67 -13.56 12.42
N ASP A 220 -15.30 -13.41 11.26
CA ASP A 220 -16.19 -12.29 10.98
C ASP A 220 -17.54 -12.47 11.70
N ASN A 221 -18.21 -11.36 11.99
CA ASN A 221 -19.56 -11.41 12.56
C ASN A 221 -20.58 -11.90 11.51
N ARG A 222 -21.74 -12.40 11.97
CA ARG A 222 -22.78 -12.98 11.11
C ARG A 222 -23.29 -12.02 10.03
N SER A 223 -23.37 -10.73 10.34
CA SER A 223 -23.83 -9.73 9.37
C SER A 223 -22.87 -9.64 8.17
N LYS A 224 -21.55 -9.57 8.45
CA LYS A 224 -20.53 -9.56 7.40
C LYS A 224 -20.47 -10.89 6.65
N GLN A 225 -20.53 -12.03 7.36
CA GLN A 225 -20.59 -13.35 6.73
C GLN A 225 -21.76 -13.48 5.75
N ASN A 226 -22.95 -12.99 6.12
CA ASN A 226 -24.12 -13.00 5.23
C ASN A 226 -23.91 -12.10 3.99
N LYS A 227 -23.34 -10.90 4.20
CA LYS A 227 -22.99 -10.01 3.07
C LYS A 227 -22.00 -10.69 2.12
N ASP A 228 -20.94 -11.30 2.65
CA ASP A 228 -19.92 -11.98 1.87
C ASP A 228 -20.50 -13.19 1.12
N ILE A 229 -21.46 -13.91 1.70
CA ILE A 229 -22.19 -15.00 1.02
C ILE A 229 -22.99 -14.47 -0.18
N LEU A 230 -23.72 -13.36 -0.02
CA LEU A 230 -24.47 -12.75 -1.12
C LEU A 230 -23.53 -12.29 -2.22
N THR A 231 -22.44 -11.59 -1.86
CA THR A 231 -21.41 -11.18 -2.82
C THR A 231 -20.81 -12.38 -3.55
N ALA A 232 -20.51 -13.48 -2.85
CA ALA A 232 -19.99 -14.71 -3.48
C ALA A 232 -20.96 -15.32 -4.48
N LEU A 233 -22.26 -15.33 -4.17
CA LEU A 233 -23.30 -15.84 -5.07
C LEU A 233 -23.44 -14.97 -6.32
N ASP A 234 -23.42 -13.65 -6.16
CA ASP A 234 -23.53 -12.72 -7.28
C ASP A 234 -22.31 -12.79 -8.21
N LEU A 235 -21.10 -12.81 -7.65
CA LEU A 235 -19.87 -13.00 -8.41
C LEU A 235 -19.84 -14.37 -9.12
N PHE A 236 -20.28 -15.42 -8.44
CA PHE A 236 -20.37 -16.77 -9.04
C PHE A 236 -21.32 -16.81 -10.23
N ARG A 237 -22.51 -16.19 -10.11
CA ARG A 237 -23.46 -16.07 -11.24
C ARG A 237 -22.82 -15.34 -12.40
N GLY A 238 -22.16 -14.18 -12.13
CA GLY A 238 -21.45 -13.44 -13.17
C GLY A 238 -20.37 -14.26 -13.88
N LEU A 239 -19.64 -15.13 -13.15
CA LEU A 239 -18.64 -16.02 -13.75
C LEU A 239 -19.28 -17.13 -14.60
N VAL A 240 -20.46 -17.61 -14.24
CA VAL A 240 -21.23 -18.58 -15.04
C VAL A 240 -21.81 -17.90 -16.28
N ASP A 241 -22.43 -16.74 -16.13
CA ASP A 241 -23.06 -15.99 -17.23
C ASP A 241 -22.04 -15.53 -18.27
N SER A 242 -20.83 -15.15 -17.82
CA SER A 242 -19.71 -14.83 -18.72
C SER A 242 -19.02 -16.03 -19.36
N GLY A 243 -19.45 -17.25 -19.03
CA GLY A 243 -18.88 -18.48 -19.58
C GLY A 243 -17.48 -18.85 -19.04
N VAL A 244 -16.96 -18.15 -18.03
CA VAL A 244 -15.69 -18.49 -17.38
C VAL A 244 -15.80 -19.78 -16.56
N VAL A 245 -16.96 -19.99 -15.95
CA VAL A 245 -17.30 -21.16 -15.16
C VAL A 245 -18.45 -21.90 -15.85
N GLN A 246 -18.33 -23.22 -16.00
CA GLN A 246 -19.38 -24.06 -16.56
C GLN A 246 -19.78 -25.19 -15.62
N LYS A 247 -21.05 -25.58 -15.68
CA LYS A 247 -21.58 -26.74 -14.96
C LYS A 247 -21.12 -28.02 -15.64
N SER A 248 -20.67 -28.99 -14.86
CA SER A 248 -20.24 -30.28 -15.36
C SER A 248 -21.43 -31.06 -15.92
N THR A 249 -21.37 -31.49 -17.16
CA THR A 249 -22.49 -32.16 -17.91
C THR A 249 -22.89 -33.47 -17.29
N LYS A 250 -21.99 -34.18 -16.62
CA LYS A 250 -22.21 -35.48 -15.96
C LYS A 250 -22.43 -35.37 -14.45
N GLY A 251 -22.74 -34.17 -13.94
CA GLY A 251 -22.90 -33.88 -12.52
C GLY A 251 -21.58 -33.54 -11.82
N LEU A 252 -20.53 -34.34 -11.99
CA LEU A 252 -19.18 -34.08 -11.47
C LEU A 252 -18.15 -34.32 -12.59
N ASP A 253 -17.08 -33.53 -12.59
CA ASP A 253 -15.94 -33.79 -13.47
C ASP A 253 -14.98 -34.85 -12.87
N ILE A 254 -13.87 -35.12 -13.56
CA ILE A 254 -12.86 -36.11 -13.13
C ILE A 254 -12.17 -35.73 -11.78
N TYR A 255 -12.30 -34.48 -11.34
CA TYR A 255 -11.77 -33.97 -10.09
C TYR A 255 -12.84 -33.81 -8.99
N GLY A 256 -14.08 -34.31 -9.26
CA GLY A 256 -15.20 -34.24 -8.31
C GLY A 256 -15.85 -32.84 -8.22
N ARG A 257 -15.74 -32.02 -9.26
CA ARG A 257 -16.26 -30.65 -9.27
C ARG A 257 -17.60 -30.58 -9.99
N PRO A 258 -18.66 -30.03 -9.37
CA PRO A 258 -19.95 -29.81 -10.04
C PRO A 258 -19.89 -28.64 -11.04
N TYR A 259 -18.98 -27.68 -10.79
CA TYR A 259 -18.66 -26.58 -11.66
C TYR A 259 -17.13 -26.53 -11.88
N HIS A 260 -16.70 -26.25 -13.09
CA HIS A 260 -15.29 -26.20 -13.45
C HIS A 260 -15.01 -24.97 -14.30
N LEU A 261 -13.74 -24.57 -14.32
CA LEU A 261 -13.27 -23.51 -15.18
C LEU A 261 -13.14 -23.98 -16.61
N VAL A 262 -13.56 -23.17 -17.58
CA VAL A 262 -13.47 -23.49 -19.02
C VAL A 262 -12.03 -23.66 -19.46
N ARG A 263 -11.09 -22.98 -18.81
CA ARG A 263 -9.65 -23.15 -19.00
C ARG A 263 -8.98 -23.34 -17.65
N GLU A 264 -7.95 -24.19 -17.60
CA GLU A 264 -7.11 -24.30 -16.43
C GLU A 264 -6.38 -22.97 -16.17
N LEU A 265 -6.40 -22.54 -14.93
CA LEU A 265 -5.68 -21.34 -14.52
C LEU A 265 -4.17 -21.63 -14.45
N PRO A 266 -3.30 -20.73 -14.93
CA PRO A 266 -1.88 -20.79 -14.62
C PRO A 266 -1.64 -20.86 -13.11
N ARG A 267 -0.56 -21.52 -12.67
CA ARG A 267 -0.26 -21.69 -11.23
C ARG A 267 -0.19 -20.36 -10.45
N ASP A 268 0.25 -19.32 -11.12
CA ASP A 268 0.42 -17.97 -10.54
C ASP A 268 -0.72 -17.01 -10.95
N PHE A 269 -1.85 -17.55 -11.38
CA PHE A 269 -2.99 -16.74 -11.81
C PHE A 269 -3.59 -16.00 -10.61
N ALA A 270 -3.67 -14.68 -10.73
CA ALA A 270 -4.36 -13.82 -9.78
C ALA A 270 -5.19 -12.77 -10.53
N LEU A 271 -6.51 -12.98 -10.59
CA LEU A 271 -7.44 -11.97 -11.06
C LEU A 271 -7.81 -11.07 -9.89
N ASN A 272 -7.03 -9.98 -9.71
CA ASN A 272 -7.24 -9.05 -8.60
C ASN A 272 -8.28 -7.96 -8.92
N GLN A 273 -8.73 -7.87 -10.18
CA GLN A 273 -9.65 -6.84 -10.63
C GLN A 273 -11.10 -7.35 -10.57
N PRO A 274 -11.95 -6.72 -9.75
CA PRO A 274 -13.36 -7.10 -9.64
C PRO A 274 -14.09 -7.01 -10.98
N LEU A 275 -13.81 -6.00 -11.79
CA LEU A 275 -14.43 -5.77 -13.10
C LEU A 275 -13.82 -6.60 -14.24
N GLY A 276 -12.99 -7.61 -13.94
CA GLY A 276 -12.44 -8.52 -14.97
C GLY A 276 -13.49 -9.16 -15.89
N PRO A 277 -14.61 -9.69 -15.37
CA PRO A 277 -15.70 -10.23 -16.22
C PRO A 277 -16.34 -9.18 -17.11
N PHE A 278 -16.50 -7.94 -16.64
CA PHE A 278 -16.95 -6.82 -17.47
C PHE A 278 -15.96 -6.54 -18.61
N ALA A 279 -14.65 -6.47 -18.31
CA ALA A 279 -13.64 -6.23 -19.35
C ALA A 279 -13.71 -7.29 -20.46
N LEU A 280 -13.86 -8.57 -20.09
CA LEU A 280 -14.04 -9.65 -21.09
C LEU A 280 -15.30 -9.45 -21.95
N ALA A 281 -16.42 -9.02 -21.35
CA ALA A 281 -17.63 -8.72 -22.09
C ALA A 281 -17.44 -7.50 -23.01
N ALA A 282 -16.79 -6.44 -22.53
CA ALA A 282 -16.51 -5.23 -23.30
C ALA A 282 -15.60 -5.49 -24.52
N LEU A 283 -14.64 -6.41 -24.41
CA LEU A 283 -13.80 -6.82 -25.56
C LEU A 283 -14.62 -7.34 -26.76
N SER A 284 -15.76 -7.98 -26.50
CA SER A 284 -16.62 -8.49 -27.57
C SER A 284 -17.34 -7.40 -28.36
N LEU A 285 -17.32 -6.16 -27.88
CA LEU A 285 -17.91 -5.00 -28.55
C LEU A 285 -16.91 -4.26 -29.46
N LEU A 286 -15.62 -4.59 -29.35
CA LEU A 286 -14.58 -3.99 -30.19
C LEU A 286 -14.55 -4.65 -31.57
N ASP A 287 -14.22 -3.85 -32.59
CA ASP A 287 -14.01 -4.34 -33.95
C ASP A 287 -12.57 -4.89 -34.10
N PRO A 288 -12.40 -6.21 -34.28
CA PRO A 288 -11.07 -6.82 -34.44
C PRO A 288 -10.31 -6.38 -35.69
N GLU A 289 -11.01 -5.87 -36.72
CA GLU A 289 -10.42 -5.41 -37.96
C GLU A 289 -10.03 -3.93 -37.94
N ALA A 290 -10.37 -3.19 -36.86
CA ALA A 290 -10.01 -1.79 -36.72
C ALA A 290 -8.50 -1.62 -36.48
N ASP A 291 -7.88 -0.63 -37.14
CA ASP A 291 -6.45 -0.29 -36.96
C ASP A 291 -6.13 0.03 -35.48
N THR A 292 -7.11 0.53 -34.72
CA THR A 292 -7.00 0.87 -33.30
C THR A 292 -7.25 -0.30 -32.35
N TYR A 293 -7.64 -1.48 -32.84
CA TYR A 293 -8.08 -2.59 -32.01
C TYR A 293 -7.17 -2.89 -30.82
N ASN A 294 -5.85 -2.97 -31.05
CA ASN A 294 -4.90 -3.26 -29.99
C ASN A 294 -4.86 -2.15 -28.90
N LEU A 295 -5.00 -0.90 -29.31
CA LEU A 295 -5.06 0.24 -28.41
C LEU A 295 -6.39 0.28 -27.67
N ASP A 296 -7.47 -0.11 -28.32
CA ASP A 296 -8.80 -0.18 -27.74
C ASP A 296 -8.89 -1.29 -26.68
N VAL A 297 -8.27 -2.44 -26.94
CA VAL A 297 -8.09 -3.51 -25.94
C VAL A 297 -7.34 -2.99 -24.70
N ILE A 298 -6.25 -2.24 -24.90
CA ILE A 298 -5.52 -1.62 -23.80
C ILE A 298 -6.43 -0.69 -23.01
N SER A 299 -7.21 0.16 -23.69
CA SER A 299 -8.13 1.11 -23.04
C SER A 299 -9.21 0.42 -22.20
N VAL A 300 -9.74 -0.72 -22.66
CA VAL A 300 -10.67 -1.55 -21.87
C VAL A 300 -10.03 -2.02 -20.58
N PHE A 301 -8.81 -2.57 -20.64
CA PHE A 301 -8.11 -3.02 -19.43
C PHE A 301 -7.73 -1.88 -18.51
N GLU A 302 -7.29 -0.74 -19.04
CA GLU A 302 -6.97 0.43 -18.23
C GLU A 302 -8.19 0.94 -17.47
N SER A 303 -9.39 0.88 -18.05
CA SER A 303 -10.62 1.38 -17.43
C SER A 303 -11.03 0.64 -16.15
N ILE A 304 -10.58 -0.59 -15.97
CA ILE A 304 -10.87 -1.41 -14.78
C ILE A 304 -9.74 -1.41 -13.73
N LEU A 305 -8.62 -0.76 -14.01
CA LEU A 305 -7.47 -0.69 -13.11
C LEU A 305 -7.56 0.54 -12.19
N ASP A 306 -6.81 0.52 -11.09
CA ASP A 306 -6.68 1.67 -10.20
C ASP A 306 -6.02 2.87 -10.91
N ASP A 307 -6.33 4.07 -10.41
CA ASP A 307 -5.82 5.31 -10.98
C ASP A 307 -4.38 5.60 -10.57
N PRO A 308 -3.44 5.71 -11.50
CA PRO A 308 -2.11 6.25 -11.25
C PRO A 308 -2.19 7.79 -11.16
N ARG A 309 -2.73 8.30 -10.06
CA ARG A 309 -3.12 9.71 -9.88
C ARG A 309 -2.05 10.71 -10.29
N GLN A 310 -0.77 10.42 -10.04
CA GLN A 310 0.33 11.34 -10.39
C GLN A 310 0.45 11.50 -11.91
N VAL A 311 0.33 10.41 -12.67
CA VAL A 311 0.37 10.40 -14.13
C VAL A 311 -0.84 11.13 -14.69
N LEU A 312 -2.05 10.81 -14.21
CA LEU A 312 -3.29 11.44 -14.67
C LEU A 312 -3.31 12.95 -14.42
N ILE A 313 -2.81 13.40 -13.27
CA ILE A 313 -2.67 14.84 -12.98
C ILE A 313 -1.65 15.50 -13.93
N ALA A 314 -0.56 14.80 -14.25
CA ALA A 314 0.44 15.32 -15.21
C ALA A 314 -0.16 15.47 -16.61
N GLN A 315 -0.87 14.44 -17.12
CA GLN A 315 -1.59 14.48 -18.39
C GLN A 315 -2.63 15.61 -18.43
N GLN A 316 -3.43 15.77 -17.37
CA GLN A 316 -4.40 16.86 -17.26
C GLN A 316 -3.72 18.23 -17.35
N LYS A 317 -2.62 18.43 -16.62
CA LYS A 317 -1.87 19.69 -16.64
C LYS A 317 -1.29 19.98 -18.02
N GLN A 318 -0.75 18.98 -18.69
CA GLN A 318 -0.22 19.11 -20.04
C GLN A 318 -1.31 19.54 -21.01
N ARG A 319 -2.44 18.84 -21.07
CA ARG A 319 -3.58 19.17 -21.94
C ARG A 319 -4.14 20.57 -21.68
N ARG A 320 -4.28 20.94 -20.40
CA ARG A 320 -4.69 22.32 -20.05
C ARG A 320 -3.67 23.35 -20.52
N GLY A 321 -2.38 23.04 -20.41
CA GLY A 321 -1.32 23.92 -20.90
C GLY A 321 -1.33 24.11 -22.43
N GLU A 322 -1.52 23.04 -23.17
CA GLU A 322 -1.64 23.02 -24.63
C GLU A 322 -2.87 23.83 -25.08
N GLU A 323 -4.03 23.61 -24.45
CA GLU A 323 -5.27 24.34 -24.75
C GLU A 323 -5.16 25.84 -24.41
N ILE A 324 -4.56 26.17 -23.25
CA ILE A 324 -4.31 27.58 -22.91
C ILE A 324 -3.40 28.24 -23.97
N ALA A 325 -2.40 27.54 -24.48
CA ALA A 325 -1.52 28.06 -25.51
C ALA A 325 -2.25 28.27 -26.84
N ALA A 326 -3.12 27.32 -27.25
CA ALA A 326 -3.94 27.43 -28.45
C ALA A 326 -4.93 28.60 -28.36
N LEU A 327 -5.72 28.64 -27.28
CA LEU A 327 -6.70 29.71 -27.04
C LEU A 327 -6.03 31.10 -26.93
N LYS A 328 -4.80 31.16 -26.42
CA LYS A 328 -4.02 32.41 -26.40
C LYS A 328 -3.59 32.85 -27.78
N ALA A 329 -3.22 31.91 -28.64
CA ALA A 329 -2.88 32.20 -30.03
C ALA A 329 -4.10 32.71 -30.82
N ASP A 330 -5.28 32.18 -30.51
CA ASP A 330 -6.58 32.59 -31.08
C ASP A 330 -7.13 33.90 -30.50
N GLY A 331 -6.42 34.55 -29.56
CA GLY A 331 -6.79 35.83 -28.97
C GLY A 331 -7.93 35.81 -27.98
N VAL A 332 -8.31 34.63 -27.42
CA VAL A 332 -9.35 34.48 -26.41
C VAL A 332 -8.92 35.17 -25.10
N ASP A 333 -9.84 35.88 -24.44
CA ASP A 333 -9.57 36.56 -23.18
C ASP A 333 -9.17 35.59 -22.03
N TYR A 334 -8.43 36.09 -21.05
CA TYR A 334 -7.90 35.27 -19.96
C TYR A 334 -8.99 34.55 -19.17
N THR A 335 -10.09 35.26 -18.86
CA THR A 335 -11.18 34.71 -18.05
C THR A 335 -11.89 33.57 -18.81
N ASP A 336 -12.17 33.77 -20.09
CA ASP A 336 -12.82 32.78 -20.94
C ASP A 336 -11.92 31.55 -21.14
N ARG A 337 -10.62 31.76 -21.33
CA ARG A 337 -9.63 30.66 -21.39
C ARG A 337 -9.66 29.81 -20.11
N MET A 338 -9.67 30.43 -18.93
CA MET A 338 -9.68 29.70 -17.67
C MET A 338 -10.98 28.91 -17.47
N ASN A 339 -12.12 29.46 -17.89
CA ASN A 339 -13.39 28.74 -17.85
C ASN A 339 -13.40 27.52 -18.78
N ILE A 340 -12.89 27.65 -20.01
CA ILE A 340 -12.83 26.55 -20.99
C ILE A 340 -11.93 25.41 -20.49
N VAL A 341 -10.78 25.73 -19.87
CA VAL A 341 -9.84 24.69 -19.43
C VAL A 341 -10.20 24.07 -18.08
N GLU A 342 -11.16 24.61 -17.34
CA GLU A 342 -11.56 24.05 -16.06
C GLU A 342 -12.12 22.63 -16.20
N ASP A 343 -12.87 22.37 -17.28
CA ASP A 343 -13.51 21.08 -17.56
C ASP A 343 -12.57 20.06 -18.22
N ILE A 344 -11.35 20.46 -18.60
CA ILE A 344 -10.40 19.55 -19.23
C ILE A 344 -9.88 18.55 -18.20
N THR A 345 -10.09 17.27 -18.50
CA THR A 345 -9.58 16.13 -17.75
C THR A 345 -8.48 15.39 -18.53
N TRP A 346 -7.97 14.31 -17.98
CA TRP A 346 -7.06 13.40 -18.68
C TRP A 346 -7.75 12.69 -19.86
N PRO A 347 -7.00 12.10 -20.81
CA PRO A 347 -7.56 11.37 -21.94
C PRO A 347 -8.37 10.15 -21.48
N LYS A 348 -9.56 10.00 -22.04
CA LYS A 348 -10.48 8.90 -21.73
C LYS A 348 -10.99 8.25 -23.02
N PRO A 349 -10.16 7.51 -23.73
CA PRO A 349 -10.58 6.83 -24.95
C PRO A 349 -11.68 5.82 -24.63
N LEU A 350 -12.64 5.69 -25.56
CA LEU A 350 -13.79 4.79 -25.46
C LEU A 350 -14.73 5.09 -24.27
N GLU A 351 -14.68 6.27 -23.62
CA GLU A 351 -15.48 6.59 -22.43
C GLU A 351 -16.97 6.27 -22.65
N GLU A 352 -17.59 6.82 -23.70
CA GLU A 352 -19.00 6.60 -23.97
C GLU A 352 -19.36 5.12 -24.24
N LEU A 353 -18.53 4.42 -25.00
CA LEU A 353 -18.74 2.99 -25.27
C LEU A 353 -18.65 2.16 -23.99
N LEU A 354 -17.64 2.45 -23.17
CA LEU A 354 -17.39 1.72 -21.93
C LEU A 354 -18.46 1.98 -20.87
N GLU A 355 -18.94 3.22 -20.75
CA GLU A 355 -20.03 3.57 -19.84
C GLU A 355 -21.34 2.91 -20.25
N GLN A 356 -21.71 2.94 -21.53
CA GLN A 356 -22.91 2.27 -22.03
C GLN A 356 -22.83 0.74 -21.87
N ALA A 357 -21.66 0.16 -22.16
CA ALA A 357 -21.41 -1.27 -21.95
C ALA A 357 -21.50 -1.64 -20.47
N TYR A 358 -20.95 -0.80 -19.59
CA TYR A 358 -20.99 -1.01 -18.14
C TYR A 358 -22.42 -0.97 -17.61
N ASP A 359 -23.22 0.01 -18.01
CA ASP A 359 -24.62 0.12 -17.59
C ASP A 359 -25.43 -1.11 -18.04
N THR A 360 -25.27 -1.53 -19.30
CA THR A 360 -25.91 -2.73 -19.82
C THR A 360 -25.47 -3.99 -19.06
N PHE A 361 -24.18 -4.13 -18.78
CA PHE A 361 -23.65 -5.25 -18.01
C PHE A 361 -24.16 -5.24 -16.57
N ALA A 362 -24.33 -4.06 -15.96
CA ALA A 362 -24.80 -3.88 -14.61
C ALA A 362 -26.30 -4.20 -14.42
N GLU A 363 -27.10 -4.20 -15.48
CA GLU A 363 -28.51 -4.63 -15.44
C GLU A 363 -28.64 -6.11 -15.06
N THR A 364 -27.74 -6.95 -15.60
CA THR A 364 -27.72 -8.39 -15.31
C THR A 364 -26.78 -8.76 -14.17
N ASN A 365 -25.82 -7.90 -13.85
CA ASN A 365 -24.75 -8.13 -12.86
C ASN A 365 -24.73 -7.02 -11.82
N ALA A 366 -25.75 -6.94 -10.97
CA ALA A 366 -25.93 -5.86 -9.98
C ALA A 366 -24.70 -5.60 -9.07
N TRP A 367 -23.86 -6.62 -8.83
CA TRP A 367 -22.69 -6.54 -8.01
C TRP A 367 -21.62 -5.58 -8.58
N VAL A 368 -21.58 -5.33 -9.92
CA VAL A 368 -20.59 -4.41 -10.51
C VAL A 368 -20.80 -2.97 -10.06
N LYS A 369 -22.01 -2.58 -9.66
CA LYS A 369 -22.34 -1.24 -9.16
C LYS A 369 -21.60 -0.86 -7.86
N GLU A 370 -20.97 -1.84 -7.19
CA GLU A 370 -20.09 -1.56 -6.05
C GLU A 370 -18.69 -1.08 -6.49
N PHE A 371 -18.36 -1.16 -7.78
CA PHE A 371 -17.05 -0.83 -8.35
C PHE A 371 -17.20 0.25 -9.40
N GLU A 372 -16.31 1.21 -9.39
CA GLU A 372 -16.30 2.35 -10.29
C GLU A 372 -15.53 2.00 -11.56
N LEU A 373 -16.15 2.25 -12.72
CA LEU A 373 -15.46 2.24 -13.99
C LEU A 373 -14.65 3.54 -14.12
N ARG A 374 -13.39 3.45 -14.56
CA ARG A 374 -12.46 4.58 -14.59
C ARG A 374 -11.74 4.68 -15.93
N PRO A 375 -12.41 5.17 -16.97
CA PRO A 375 -11.78 5.37 -18.27
C PRO A 375 -10.58 6.30 -18.16
N LYS A 376 -9.44 5.86 -18.71
CA LYS A 376 -8.18 6.59 -18.73
C LYS A 376 -7.26 6.06 -19.82
N SER A 377 -6.22 6.79 -20.11
CA SER A 377 -5.21 6.41 -21.07
C SER A 377 -3.82 6.67 -20.50
N VAL A 378 -3.09 5.63 -20.20
CA VAL A 378 -1.70 5.70 -19.73
C VAL A 378 -0.80 4.98 -20.72
N VAL A 379 -0.94 3.67 -20.89
CA VAL A 379 -0.12 2.88 -21.83
C VAL A 379 -0.45 3.23 -23.27
N ARG A 380 -1.74 3.46 -23.57
CA ARG A 380 -2.15 3.93 -24.89
C ARG A 380 -1.51 5.27 -25.23
N ASP A 381 -1.59 6.25 -24.32
CA ASP A 381 -0.98 7.58 -24.48
C ASP A 381 0.55 7.49 -24.69
N MET A 382 1.23 6.62 -23.91
CA MET A 382 2.65 6.33 -24.10
C MET A 382 2.96 5.80 -25.50
N LEU A 383 2.16 4.86 -26.00
CA LEU A 383 2.38 4.27 -27.32
C LEU A 383 2.10 5.26 -28.43
N GLU A 384 1.03 6.06 -28.35
CA GLU A 384 0.66 7.08 -29.30
C GLU A 384 1.69 8.22 -29.39
N ASN A 385 2.33 8.55 -28.26
CA ASN A 385 3.34 9.61 -28.17
C ASN A 385 4.79 9.08 -28.20
N ALA A 386 5.01 7.80 -28.48
CA ALA A 386 6.32 7.15 -28.49
C ALA A 386 7.14 7.40 -27.21
N MET A 387 6.48 7.48 -26.06
CA MET A 387 7.09 7.69 -24.74
C MET A 387 7.68 6.39 -24.20
N THR A 388 8.73 6.52 -23.40
CA THR A 388 9.29 5.43 -22.62
C THR A 388 8.75 5.43 -21.19
N PHE A 389 8.93 4.32 -20.45
CA PHE A 389 8.55 4.26 -19.03
C PHE A 389 9.29 5.29 -18.15
N SER A 390 10.41 5.82 -18.62
CA SER A 390 11.17 6.88 -17.91
C SER A 390 10.57 8.27 -18.08
N ASP A 391 9.67 8.44 -19.03
CA ASP A 391 9.02 9.72 -19.36
C ASP A 391 7.72 9.91 -18.54
N LEU A 392 7.24 8.85 -17.90
CA LEU A 392 6.13 8.86 -16.95
C LEU A 392 6.58 9.27 -15.53
#